data_0393c649b44914c42771b5a94518ca47
#
_entry.id   0393c649b44914c42771b5a94518ca47
#
_cell.length_a   1.000
_cell.length_b   1.000
_cell.length_c   1.000
_cell.angle_alpha   90.00
_cell.angle_beta   90.00
_cell.angle_gamma   90.00
#
_symmetry.space_group_name_H-M   'P 1'
#
loop_
_entity.id
_entity.type
_entity.pdbx_description
1 polymer ?
#
loop_
_entity_poly.entity_id
_entity_poly.type
_entity_poly.pdbx_seq_one_letter_code
_entity_poly.pdbx_strand_id
1 'polypeptide(L)'
;MKNITLLLAILILSSCSVRKNNDFDFEKIAKISDSIKIQNITIHNLFKSQILAHKNDEFDSTIIVKNVYLPHRKLWDSCYAQIFGDENATRFNNEQGMVKWNRTLFDKDKIDFIDKTKTITEINIDKLIKSNLEKFSRLVPYQPNAKISLLFTPISGIGFGGCDSQQFALELNNQSINISYTLQKGLPHELNHLVYEKFRNNDVDKNSALSQTIDEGFACYFTYIFFDKNITEYEAVENMSKQDWDWFIKNEKEIFKKTKSYFSDLSGNNPLLRNDRHKLFPEAPKTLNYWLGFRIVSKYVEKYGKNSWKDIYKLTAKEVLEKSDYEQYIDKL
;
A
#
# COMPACT_ATOMS: atom_id res chain seq x y z
N MET A 1 21.30 18.48 -82.03
CA MET A 1 22.01 18.76 -80.78
C MET A 1 21.06 18.35 -79.66
N LYS A 2 21.31 17.21 -79.04
CA LYS A 2 20.42 16.62 -77.98
C LYS A 2 21.02 16.91 -76.64
N ASN A 3 20.30 17.66 -75.85
CA ASN A 3 20.66 17.92 -74.44
C ASN A 3 20.24 16.72 -73.58
N ILE A 4 21.20 16.04 -73.01
CA ILE A 4 20.99 14.97 -72.01
C ILE A 4 21.04 15.66 -70.66
N THR A 5 19.89 15.78 -70.05
CA THR A 5 19.76 16.26 -68.71
C THR A 5 19.96 15.05 -67.73
N LEU A 6 21.09 15.05 -67.05
CA LEU A 6 21.48 14.06 -66.07
C LEU A 6 20.69 14.32 -64.74
N LEU A 7 19.71 13.54 -64.48
CA LEU A 7 18.94 13.61 -63.22
C LEU A 7 19.72 12.86 -62.14
N LEU A 8 20.40 13.61 -61.27
CA LEU A 8 21.07 13.06 -60.10
C LEU A 8 20.05 12.80 -59.02
N ALA A 9 19.62 11.55 -58.91
CA ALA A 9 18.75 11.10 -57.80
C ALA A 9 19.59 10.99 -56.52
N ILE A 10 19.51 12.00 -55.67
CA ILE A 10 20.07 11.97 -54.31
C ILE A 10 19.15 11.10 -53.50
N LEU A 11 19.50 9.82 -53.33
CA LEU A 11 18.94 8.93 -52.30
C LEU A 11 19.37 9.45 -50.94
N ILE A 12 18.54 10.28 -50.34
CA ILE A 12 18.63 10.59 -48.94
C ILE A 12 18.19 9.30 -48.19
N LEU A 13 19.19 8.51 -47.85
CA LEU A 13 19.03 7.48 -46.83
C LEU A 13 18.78 8.20 -45.50
N SER A 14 17.54 8.60 -45.27
CA SER A 14 17.10 8.90 -43.93
C SER A 14 17.21 7.59 -43.14
N SER A 15 18.39 7.35 -42.56
CA SER A 15 18.52 6.41 -41.47
C SER A 15 17.61 6.95 -40.38
N CYS A 16 16.36 6.47 -40.35
CA CYS A 16 15.59 6.45 -39.11
C CYS A 16 16.45 5.66 -38.12
N SER A 17 17.32 6.36 -37.40
CA SER A 17 17.75 5.86 -36.12
C SER A 17 16.45 5.74 -35.29
N VAL A 18 15.89 4.58 -35.27
CA VAL A 18 14.96 4.20 -34.23
C VAL A 18 15.71 4.51 -32.95
N ARG A 19 15.46 5.69 -32.39
CA ARG A 19 15.83 5.93 -30.99
C ARG A 19 15.18 4.78 -30.24
N LYS A 20 15.99 3.79 -29.84
CA LYS A 20 15.62 2.91 -28.76
C LYS A 20 15.37 3.84 -27.59
N ASN A 21 14.13 4.25 -27.40
CA ASN A 21 13.72 4.87 -26.17
C ASN A 21 13.95 3.78 -25.12
N ASN A 22 15.11 3.84 -24.47
CA ASN A 22 15.28 3.15 -23.21
C ASN A 22 14.35 3.89 -22.24
N ASP A 23 13.12 3.41 -22.15
CA ASP A 23 12.08 4.00 -21.31
C ASP A 23 12.44 3.92 -19.81
N PHE A 24 13.50 3.18 -19.47
CA PHE A 24 14.02 3.00 -18.12
C PHE A 24 15.45 3.52 -17.96
N ASP A 25 15.70 4.25 -16.89
CA ASP A 25 17.06 4.55 -16.44
C ASP A 25 17.60 3.36 -15.62
N PHE A 26 18.04 2.32 -16.33
CA PHE A 26 18.57 1.10 -15.72
C PHE A 26 19.78 1.34 -14.80
N GLU A 27 20.58 2.38 -15.05
CA GLU A 27 21.71 2.71 -14.20
C GLU A 27 21.25 3.25 -12.84
N LYS A 28 20.22 4.08 -12.82
CA LYS A 28 19.62 4.53 -11.57
C LYS A 28 18.95 3.37 -10.83
N ILE A 29 18.19 2.53 -11.55
CA ILE A 29 17.56 1.35 -10.93
C ILE A 29 18.62 0.41 -10.31
N ALA A 30 19.71 0.14 -11.01
CA ALA A 30 20.77 -0.72 -10.51
C ALA A 30 21.44 -0.19 -9.21
N LYS A 31 21.43 1.13 -8.99
CA LYS A 31 21.98 1.77 -7.78
C LYS A 31 21.06 1.69 -6.56
N ILE A 32 19.78 1.39 -6.75
CA ILE A 32 18.85 1.17 -5.62
C ILE A 32 19.31 -0.05 -4.83
N SER A 33 19.28 0.03 -3.52
CA SER A 33 19.63 -1.11 -2.66
C SER A 33 18.67 -2.28 -2.86
N ASP A 34 19.15 -3.52 -2.79
CA ASP A 34 18.28 -4.71 -2.85
C ASP A 34 17.40 -4.81 -1.60
N SER A 35 17.91 -4.34 -0.48
CA SER A 35 17.17 -4.27 0.77
C SER A 35 17.69 -3.16 1.68
N ILE A 36 16.79 -2.69 2.56
CA ILE A 36 17.09 -1.71 3.60
C ILE A 36 16.68 -2.33 4.94
N LYS A 37 17.60 -2.34 5.90
CA LYS A 37 17.34 -2.84 7.24
C LYS A 37 17.56 -1.75 8.28
N ILE A 38 16.53 -1.49 9.08
CA ILE A 38 16.60 -0.62 10.25
C ILE A 38 16.05 -1.40 11.44
N GLN A 39 16.88 -1.63 12.43
CA GLN A 39 16.57 -2.48 13.57
C GLN A 39 16.04 -3.86 13.14
N ASN A 40 14.80 -4.20 13.46
CA ASN A 40 14.18 -5.49 13.16
C ASN A 40 13.27 -5.47 11.91
N ILE A 41 13.24 -4.35 11.19
CA ILE A 41 12.44 -4.20 9.97
C ILE A 41 13.39 -4.30 8.77
N THR A 42 13.06 -5.19 7.84
CA THR A 42 13.75 -5.31 6.55
C THR A 42 12.78 -5.04 5.41
N ILE A 43 13.12 -4.07 4.57
CA ILE A 43 12.41 -3.80 3.31
C ILE A 43 13.20 -4.42 2.17
N HIS A 44 12.58 -5.26 1.36
CA HIS A 44 13.17 -5.86 0.16
C HIS A 44 12.63 -5.15 -1.08
N ASN A 45 13.51 -4.61 -1.91
CA ASN A 45 13.16 -3.88 -3.14
C ASN A 45 13.05 -4.85 -4.32
N LEU A 46 12.05 -5.75 -4.32
CA LEU A 46 11.87 -6.76 -5.37
C LEU A 46 11.57 -6.12 -6.73
N PHE A 47 10.90 -4.96 -6.74
CA PHE A 47 10.63 -4.19 -7.95
C PHE A 47 11.91 -3.91 -8.76
N LYS A 48 13.05 -3.71 -8.09
CA LYS A 48 14.34 -3.51 -8.75
C LYS A 48 14.69 -4.68 -9.66
N SER A 49 14.62 -5.90 -9.14
CA SER A 49 14.89 -7.11 -9.93
C SER A 49 13.83 -7.34 -11.02
N GLN A 50 12.57 -7.00 -10.74
CA GLN A 50 11.51 -7.07 -11.74
C GLN A 50 11.78 -6.10 -12.91
N ILE A 51 12.23 -4.88 -12.66
CA ILE A 51 12.61 -3.93 -13.70
C ILE A 51 13.86 -4.41 -14.46
N LEU A 52 14.90 -4.83 -13.74
CA LEU A 52 16.16 -5.27 -14.35
C LEU A 52 16.01 -6.53 -15.22
N ALA A 53 15.01 -7.38 -14.91
CA ALA A 53 14.67 -8.53 -15.74
C ALA A 53 14.16 -8.16 -17.15
N HIS A 54 13.76 -6.92 -17.37
CA HIS A 54 13.25 -6.40 -18.67
C HIS A 54 14.23 -5.46 -19.37
N LYS A 55 15.51 -5.64 -19.13
CA LYS A 55 16.56 -4.77 -19.70
C LYS A 55 16.71 -5.00 -21.20
N ASN A 56 16.79 -3.92 -21.99
CA ASN A 56 17.03 -3.93 -23.43
C ASN A 56 15.96 -4.66 -24.27
N ASP A 57 14.69 -4.61 -23.84
CA ASP A 57 13.58 -5.33 -24.49
C ASP A 57 13.73 -6.88 -24.46
N GLU A 58 14.66 -7.39 -23.66
CA GLU A 58 14.82 -8.79 -23.37
C GLU A 58 14.32 -9.11 -21.98
N PHE A 59 13.76 -10.29 -21.79
CA PHE A 59 13.31 -10.77 -20.48
C PHE A 59 14.27 -11.83 -19.93
N ASP A 60 14.99 -11.47 -18.86
CA ASP A 60 15.85 -12.42 -18.16
C ASP A 60 15.09 -13.12 -17.01
N SER A 61 14.62 -14.33 -17.32
CA SER A 61 13.94 -15.19 -16.32
C SER A 61 14.83 -15.58 -15.15
N THR A 62 16.16 -15.60 -15.34
CA THR A 62 17.12 -15.98 -14.27
C THR A 62 17.09 -14.96 -13.14
N ILE A 63 16.96 -13.68 -13.46
CA ILE A 63 16.84 -12.61 -12.44
C ILE A 63 15.58 -12.84 -11.60
N ILE A 64 14.46 -13.16 -12.24
CA ILE A 64 13.20 -13.41 -11.52
C ILE A 64 13.33 -14.62 -10.60
N VAL A 65 13.84 -15.72 -11.10
CA VAL A 65 14.00 -16.94 -10.27
C VAL A 65 14.93 -16.70 -9.09
N LYS A 66 16.13 -16.15 -9.34
CA LYS A 66 17.16 -16.00 -8.32
C LYS A 66 16.88 -14.90 -7.29
N ASN A 67 16.28 -13.76 -7.72
CA ASN A 67 16.18 -12.57 -6.87
C ASN A 67 14.75 -12.30 -6.39
N VAL A 68 13.73 -12.76 -7.11
CA VAL A 68 12.31 -12.50 -6.75
C VAL A 68 11.67 -13.75 -6.15
N TYR A 69 11.83 -14.92 -6.77
CA TYR A 69 11.14 -16.13 -6.34
C TYR A 69 11.84 -16.86 -5.20
N LEU A 70 13.03 -17.41 -5.45
CA LEU A 70 13.69 -18.33 -4.50
C LEU A 70 13.95 -17.71 -3.11
N PRO A 71 14.44 -16.45 -2.98
CA PRO A 71 14.68 -15.86 -1.66
C PRO A 71 13.39 -15.54 -0.89
N HIS A 72 12.25 -15.46 -1.60
CA HIS A 72 10.97 -15.02 -1.05
C HIS A 72 9.86 -16.06 -1.23
N ARG A 73 10.21 -17.35 -1.41
CA ARG A 73 9.24 -18.43 -1.66
C ARG A 73 8.09 -18.44 -0.68
N LYS A 74 8.34 -18.17 0.59
CA LYS A 74 7.31 -18.18 1.61
C LYS A 74 6.23 -17.12 1.36
N LEU A 75 6.62 -15.94 0.86
CA LEU A 75 5.67 -14.92 0.43
C LEU A 75 4.81 -15.41 -0.75
N TRP A 76 5.42 -16.08 -1.70
CA TRP A 76 4.75 -16.51 -2.93
C TRP A 76 3.93 -17.78 -2.74
N ASP A 77 4.56 -18.87 -2.29
CA ASP A 77 3.97 -20.20 -2.19
C ASP A 77 2.86 -20.25 -1.13
N SER A 78 3.05 -19.57 0.00
CA SER A 78 2.16 -19.69 1.16
C SER A 78 1.21 -18.50 1.33
N CYS A 79 1.64 -17.28 0.96
CA CYS A 79 0.83 -16.10 1.19
C CYS A 79 0.07 -15.68 -0.07
N TYR A 80 0.78 -15.31 -1.13
CA TYR A 80 0.12 -14.86 -2.36
C TYR A 80 -0.76 -15.94 -2.99
N ALA A 81 -0.30 -17.20 -3.00
CA ALA A 81 -1.10 -18.31 -3.52
C ALA A 81 -2.43 -18.47 -2.77
N GLN A 82 -2.44 -18.23 -1.44
CA GLN A 82 -3.67 -18.28 -0.64
C GLN A 82 -4.57 -17.06 -0.84
N ILE A 83 -3.99 -15.84 -0.86
CA ILE A 83 -4.74 -14.59 -1.01
C ILE A 83 -5.48 -14.55 -2.35
N PHE A 84 -4.83 -14.98 -3.42
CA PHE A 84 -5.38 -14.93 -4.77
C PHE A 84 -6.17 -16.18 -5.17
N GLY A 85 -6.23 -17.18 -4.30
CA GLY A 85 -7.01 -18.41 -4.49
C GLY A 85 -6.41 -19.41 -5.48
N ASP A 86 -6.98 -20.62 -5.51
CA ASP A 86 -6.43 -21.77 -6.24
C ASP A 86 -6.26 -21.54 -7.73
N GLU A 87 -7.16 -20.80 -8.36
CA GLU A 87 -7.09 -20.49 -9.80
C GLU A 87 -5.86 -19.63 -10.18
N ASN A 88 -5.33 -18.88 -9.24
CA ASN A 88 -4.15 -18.03 -9.42
C ASN A 88 -2.89 -18.60 -8.76
N ALA A 89 -3.02 -19.61 -7.89
CA ALA A 89 -1.91 -20.16 -7.11
C ALA A 89 -0.71 -20.60 -7.96
N THR A 90 -0.96 -21.16 -9.15
CA THR A 90 0.09 -21.60 -10.09
C THR A 90 0.99 -20.46 -10.58
N ARG A 91 0.58 -19.21 -10.43
CA ARG A 91 1.41 -18.03 -10.76
C ARG A 91 2.49 -17.77 -9.71
N PHE A 92 2.28 -18.24 -8.49
CA PHE A 92 3.08 -17.90 -7.32
C PHE A 92 3.86 -19.08 -6.73
N ASN A 93 3.37 -20.31 -6.90
CA ASN A 93 3.89 -21.48 -6.19
C ASN A 93 4.93 -22.32 -6.95
N ASN A 94 5.39 -21.83 -8.11
CA ASN A 94 6.48 -22.47 -8.86
C ASN A 94 7.24 -21.47 -9.75
N GLU A 95 8.46 -21.84 -10.14
CA GLU A 95 9.35 -20.98 -10.93
C GLU A 95 8.76 -20.58 -12.26
N GLN A 96 8.13 -21.52 -12.97
CA GLN A 96 7.55 -21.27 -14.31
C GLN A 96 6.39 -20.28 -14.22
N GLY A 97 5.54 -20.42 -13.22
CA GLY A 97 4.46 -19.50 -12.92
C GLY A 97 4.98 -18.09 -12.65
N MET A 98 5.98 -17.96 -11.78
CA MET A 98 6.61 -16.69 -11.46
C MET A 98 7.30 -16.03 -12.65
N VAL A 99 7.98 -16.79 -13.48
CA VAL A 99 8.58 -16.31 -14.73
C VAL A 99 7.51 -15.81 -15.68
N LYS A 100 6.45 -16.59 -15.92
CA LYS A 100 5.33 -16.20 -16.77
C LYS A 100 4.61 -14.97 -16.22
N TRP A 101 4.36 -14.93 -14.92
CA TRP A 101 3.69 -13.81 -14.26
C TRP A 101 4.49 -12.50 -14.41
N ASN A 102 5.78 -12.51 -14.13
CA ASN A 102 6.63 -11.33 -14.27
C ASN A 102 6.80 -10.88 -15.73
N ARG A 103 6.83 -11.81 -16.69
CA ARG A 103 6.83 -11.47 -18.11
C ARG A 103 5.56 -10.71 -18.51
N THR A 104 4.39 -11.10 -17.98
CA THR A 104 3.14 -10.41 -18.30
C THR A 104 3.03 -9.00 -17.74
N LEU A 105 3.81 -8.63 -16.72
CA LEU A 105 3.89 -7.24 -16.24
C LEU A 105 4.24 -6.29 -17.39
N PHE A 106 5.24 -6.67 -18.18
CA PHE A 106 5.73 -5.86 -19.27
C PHE A 106 4.83 -5.95 -20.52
N ASP A 107 4.26 -7.12 -20.79
CA ASP A 107 3.47 -7.35 -21.99
C ASP A 107 2.09 -6.67 -21.93
N LYS A 108 1.44 -6.67 -20.76
CA LYS A 108 0.06 -6.18 -20.60
C LYS A 108 -0.04 -4.71 -20.22
N ASP A 109 0.82 -4.28 -19.30
CA ASP A 109 0.72 -2.97 -18.66
C ASP A 109 2.00 -2.15 -18.86
N LYS A 110 2.64 -2.28 -20.03
CA LYS A 110 3.93 -1.67 -20.34
C LYS A 110 3.97 -0.17 -20.03
N ILE A 111 2.95 0.58 -20.40
CA ILE A 111 2.89 2.04 -20.20
C ILE A 111 2.88 2.37 -18.72
N ASP A 112 1.99 1.75 -17.95
CA ASP A 112 1.89 1.97 -16.50
C ASP A 112 3.17 1.54 -15.78
N PHE A 113 3.75 0.42 -16.17
CA PHE A 113 5.02 -0.06 -15.63
C PHE A 113 6.18 0.92 -15.88
N ILE A 114 6.25 1.49 -17.09
CA ILE A 114 7.24 2.51 -17.45
C ILE A 114 7.05 3.77 -16.61
N ASP A 115 5.83 4.29 -16.52
CA ASP A 115 5.55 5.53 -15.79
C ASP A 115 5.83 5.39 -14.29
N LYS A 116 5.47 4.25 -13.70
CA LYS A 116 5.80 3.96 -12.31
C LYS A 116 7.29 3.78 -12.08
N THR A 117 8.01 3.17 -13.03
CA THR A 117 9.47 3.07 -12.97
C THR A 117 10.13 4.43 -13.07
N LYS A 118 9.65 5.34 -13.93
CA LYS A 118 10.13 6.73 -13.98
C LYS A 118 9.95 7.42 -12.63
N THR A 119 8.77 7.32 -12.03
CA THR A 119 8.48 7.86 -10.69
C THR A 119 9.46 7.33 -9.65
N ILE A 120 9.77 6.04 -9.67
CA ILE A 120 10.76 5.42 -8.76
C ILE A 120 12.15 6.04 -8.96
N THR A 121 12.57 6.31 -10.20
CA THR A 121 13.88 6.89 -10.48
C THR A 121 14.00 8.37 -10.12
N GLU A 122 12.88 9.08 -10.04
CA GLU A 122 12.82 10.49 -9.60
C GLU A 122 12.85 10.60 -8.07
N ILE A 123 12.42 9.58 -7.35
CA ILE A 123 12.43 9.51 -5.89
C ILE A 123 13.73 8.86 -5.43
N ASN A 124 14.41 9.45 -4.47
CA ASN A 124 15.48 8.74 -3.76
C ASN A 124 14.85 7.76 -2.76
N ILE A 125 14.48 6.57 -3.29
CA ILE A 125 13.68 5.58 -2.57
C ILE A 125 14.40 5.07 -1.33
N ASP A 126 15.71 4.81 -1.41
CA ASP A 126 16.51 4.32 -0.29
C ASP A 126 16.53 5.34 0.86
N LYS A 127 16.74 6.63 0.53
CA LYS A 127 16.72 7.70 1.52
C LYS A 127 15.34 7.87 2.15
N LEU A 128 14.29 7.78 1.33
CA LEU A 128 12.91 7.92 1.78
C LEU A 128 12.53 6.79 2.75
N ILE A 129 12.77 5.54 2.37
CA ILE A 129 12.48 4.37 3.21
C ILE A 129 13.28 4.44 4.52
N LYS A 130 14.58 4.72 4.43
CA LYS A 130 15.44 4.83 5.61
C LYS A 130 14.94 5.90 6.57
N SER A 131 14.63 7.09 6.07
CA SER A 131 14.09 8.20 6.86
C SER A 131 12.77 7.83 7.53
N ASN A 132 11.86 7.17 6.80
CA ASN A 132 10.58 6.73 7.33
C ASN A 132 10.76 5.68 8.44
N LEU A 133 11.61 4.69 8.24
CA LEU A 133 11.86 3.66 9.26
C LEU A 133 12.54 4.24 10.52
N GLU A 134 13.47 5.16 10.35
CA GLU A 134 14.12 5.85 11.48
C GLU A 134 13.11 6.71 12.26
N LYS A 135 12.22 7.43 11.57
CA LYS A 135 11.17 8.23 12.22
C LYS A 135 10.15 7.32 12.91
N PHE A 136 9.69 6.29 12.25
CA PHE A 136 8.79 5.28 12.81
C PHE A 136 9.36 4.69 14.09
N SER A 137 10.62 4.26 14.07
CA SER A 137 11.31 3.65 15.20
C SER A 137 11.35 4.53 16.45
N ARG A 138 11.35 5.86 16.29
CA ARG A 138 11.33 6.81 17.42
C ARG A 138 9.92 7.05 17.98
N LEU A 139 8.89 6.82 17.18
CA LEU A 139 7.51 7.12 17.57
C LEU A 139 6.85 5.98 18.32
N VAL A 140 7.08 4.75 17.87
CA VAL A 140 6.37 3.55 18.37
C VAL A 140 6.93 3.05 19.70
N PRO A 141 6.08 2.44 20.54
CA PRO A 141 6.51 1.95 21.86
C PRO A 141 7.41 0.71 21.78
N TYR A 142 7.39 -0.01 20.65
CA TYR A 142 8.25 -1.17 20.42
C TYR A 142 8.48 -1.38 18.92
N GLN A 143 9.58 -2.05 18.57
CA GLN A 143 9.92 -2.33 17.17
C GLN A 143 9.32 -3.67 16.75
N PRO A 144 8.47 -3.71 15.71
CA PRO A 144 8.03 -4.97 15.14
C PRO A 144 9.19 -5.66 14.43
N ASN A 145 9.15 -6.99 14.41
CA ASN A 145 10.05 -7.79 13.58
C ASN A 145 9.33 -8.06 12.25
N ALA A 146 9.69 -7.34 11.21
CA ALA A 146 8.96 -7.37 9.93
C ALA A 146 9.87 -7.54 8.72
N LYS A 147 9.38 -8.26 7.71
CA LYS A 147 9.92 -8.31 6.35
C LYS A 147 8.84 -7.83 5.39
N ILE A 148 9.15 -6.77 4.67
CA ILE A 148 8.22 -6.13 3.74
C ILE A 148 8.87 -6.14 2.36
N SER A 149 8.14 -6.62 1.36
CA SER A 149 8.58 -6.64 -0.04
C SER A 149 7.88 -5.56 -0.84
N LEU A 150 8.64 -4.66 -1.46
CA LEU A 150 8.14 -3.69 -2.42
C LEU A 150 8.21 -4.32 -3.81
N LEU A 151 7.08 -4.41 -4.49
CA LEU A 151 7.00 -5.16 -5.75
C LEU A 151 5.93 -4.60 -6.70
N PHE A 152 6.03 -5.02 -7.95
CA PHE A 152 4.95 -4.90 -8.93
C PHE A 152 4.14 -6.18 -9.00
N THR A 153 2.83 -6.07 -9.22
CA THR A 153 1.94 -7.22 -9.48
C THR A 153 1.13 -7.00 -10.76
N PRO A 154 1.02 -8.00 -11.66
CA PRO A 154 0.17 -7.91 -12.86
C PRO A 154 -1.31 -8.14 -12.57
N ILE A 155 -1.66 -8.49 -11.37
CA ILE A 155 -3.03 -8.54 -10.90
C ILE A 155 -3.27 -7.22 -10.20
N SER A 156 -4.28 -6.44 -10.62
CA SER A 156 -4.72 -5.28 -9.87
C SER A 156 -5.07 -5.75 -8.46
N GLY A 157 -4.15 -5.53 -7.57
CA GLY A 157 -4.08 -6.24 -6.32
C GLY A 157 -4.76 -5.53 -5.18
N ILE A 158 -4.45 -6.02 -4.03
CA ILE A 158 -4.94 -5.50 -2.76
C ILE A 158 -4.20 -4.22 -2.32
N GLY A 159 -3.15 -3.82 -3.05
CA GLY A 159 -2.30 -2.65 -2.77
C GLY A 159 -1.29 -2.91 -1.67
N PHE A 160 -1.81 -3.33 -0.54
CA PHE A 160 -1.05 -3.75 0.63
C PHE A 160 -1.58 -5.08 1.10
N GLY A 161 -0.73 -5.92 1.61
CA GLY A 161 -1.17 -7.16 2.18
C GLY A 161 -0.05 -8.09 2.54
N GLY A 162 -0.42 -9.06 3.35
CA GLY A 162 0.47 -10.07 3.82
C GLY A 162 -0.28 -11.09 4.66
N CYS A 163 0.40 -12.18 4.98
CA CYS A 163 -0.15 -13.22 5.83
C CYS A 163 0.30 -13.07 7.29
N ASP A 164 1.46 -12.45 7.47
CA ASP A 164 2.03 -12.13 8.78
C ASP A 164 3.15 -11.09 8.63
N SER A 165 3.73 -10.64 9.73
CA SER A 165 4.82 -9.65 9.75
C SER A 165 6.10 -10.08 9.00
N GLN A 166 6.24 -11.36 8.67
CA GLN A 166 7.38 -11.91 7.91
C GLN A 166 7.07 -12.13 6.43
N GLN A 167 5.82 -11.90 6.00
CA GLN A 167 5.33 -12.14 4.66
C GLN A 167 4.42 -10.99 4.22
N PHE A 168 4.93 -9.77 4.35
CA PHE A 168 4.18 -8.56 4.03
C PHE A 168 4.67 -7.97 2.70
N ALA A 169 3.74 -7.43 1.90
CA ALA A 169 4.06 -6.83 0.61
C ALA A 169 3.36 -5.48 0.42
N LEU A 170 4.05 -4.57 -0.25
CA LEU A 170 3.49 -3.31 -0.75
C LEU A 170 3.56 -3.33 -2.26
N GLU A 171 2.40 -3.26 -2.90
CA GLU A 171 2.28 -3.27 -4.35
C GLU A 171 2.41 -1.85 -4.91
N LEU A 172 3.41 -1.64 -5.76
CA LEU A 172 3.74 -0.32 -6.29
C LEU A 172 2.88 0.10 -7.49
N ASN A 173 2.19 -0.83 -8.11
CA ASN A 173 1.36 -0.60 -9.30
C ASN A 173 -0.15 -0.74 -9.03
N ASN A 174 -0.59 -0.66 -7.79
CA ASN A 174 -2.01 -0.55 -7.51
C ASN A 174 -2.56 0.71 -8.18
N GLN A 175 -3.62 0.55 -8.97
CA GLN A 175 -4.23 1.65 -9.74
C GLN A 175 -4.86 2.73 -8.86
N SER A 176 -5.30 2.37 -7.66
CA SER A 176 -5.93 3.31 -6.74
C SER A 176 -4.95 4.19 -5.97
N ILE A 177 -3.64 3.86 -5.97
CA ILE A 177 -2.64 4.50 -5.12
C ILE A 177 -1.39 4.81 -5.93
N ASN A 178 -0.87 6.02 -5.85
CA ASN A 178 0.40 6.35 -6.49
C ASN A 178 1.59 5.91 -5.62
N ILE A 179 2.73 5.66 -6.26
CA ILE A 179 3.96 5.20 -5.60
C ILE A 179 4.39 6.13 -4.47
N SER A 180 4.28 7.43 -4.68
CA SER A 180 4.68 8.43 -3.68
C SER A 180 3.83 8.29 -2.42
N TYR A 181 2.52 8.12 -2.58
CA TYR A 181 1.61 7.86 -1.47
C TYR A 181 1.97 6.55 -0.75
N THR A 182 2.15 5.47 -1.52
CA THR A 182 2.51 4.14 -0.97
C THR A 182 3.75 4.22 -0.07
N LEU A 183 4.81 4.84 -0.56
CA LEU A 183 6.09 4.89 0.16
C LEU A 183 6.11 5.91 1.30
N GLN A 184 5.38 7.00 1.16
CA GLN A 184 5.40 8.07 2.17
C GLN A 184 4.35 7.86 3.26
N LYS A 185 3.11 7.54 2.90
CA LYS A 185 1.98 7.43 3.81
C LYS A 185 1.59 5.98 4.11
N GLY A 186 1.53 5.13 3.09
CA GLY A 186 1.15 3.73 3.24
C GLY A 186 2.12 2.96 4.12
N LEU A 187 3.43 3.11 3.93
CA LEU A 187 4.40 2.37 4.74
C LEU A 187 4.29 2.64 6.27
N PRO A 188 4.22 3.88 6.77
CA PRO A 188 3.95 4.12 8.20
C PRO A 188 2.62 3.58 8.68
N HIS A 189 1.56 3.65 7.86
CA HIS A 189 0.24 3.11 8.15
C HIS A 189 0.32 1.60 8.42
N GLU A 190 0.87 0.85 7.46
CA GLU A 190 0.98 -0.60 7.56
C GLU A 190 1.91 -1.07 8.67
N LEU A 191 3.00 -0.35 8.91
CA LEU A 191 3.89 -0.63 10.04
C LEU A 191 3.19 -0.43 11.39
N ASN A 192 2.22 0.49 11.48
CA ASN A 192 1.45 0.68 12.70
C ASN A 192 0.59 -0.53 13.05
N HIS A 193 -0.03 -1.18 12.06
CA HIS A 193 -0.77 -2.44 12.28
C HIS A 193 0.11 -3.49 12.95
N LEU A 194 1.35 -3.67 12.49
CA LEU A 194 2.28 -4.65 13.06
C LEU A 194 2.65 -4.37 14.53
N VAL A 195 2.62 -3.09 14.93
CA VAL A 195 2.83 -2.72 16.35
C VAL A 195 1.56 -2.97 17.16
N TYR A 196 0.42 -2.52 16.64
CA TYR A 196 -0.86 -2.62 17.35
C TYR A 196 -1.32 -4.06 17.52
N GLU A 197 -1.16 -4.89 16.49
CA GLU A 197 -1.53 -6.31 16.51
C GLU A 197 -0.91 -7.07 17.69
N LYS A 198 0.35 -6.79 18.03
CA LYS A 198 1.01 -7.42 19.16
C LYS A 198 0.24 -7.24 20.48
N PHE A 199 -0.27 -6.03 20.72
CA PHE A 199 -1.01 -5.73 21.95
C PHE A 199 -2.44 -6.28 21.90
N ARG A 200 -3.01 -6.43 20.71
CA ARG A 200 -4.36 -6.98 20.49
C ARG A 200 -4.44 -8.50 20.56
N ASN A 201 -3.33 -9.22 20.56
CA ASN A 201 -3.35 -10.68 20.52
C ASN A 201 -4.13 -11.34 21.68
N ASN A 202 -4.27 -10.66 22.80
CA ASN A 202 -5.06 -11.12 23.96
C ASN A 202 -6.49 -10.56 23.99
N ASP A 203 -6.89 -9.75 23.02
CA ASP A 203 -8.25 -9.23 22.89
C ASP A 203 -9.16 -10.32 22.30
N VAL A 204 -10.17 -10.73 23.04
CA VAL A 204 -11.13 -11.75 22.59
C VAL A 204 -11.96 -11.26 21.39
N ASP A 205 -12.14 -9.96 21.27
CA ASP A 205 -12.91 -9.32 20.20
C ASP A 205 -12.03 -8.80 19.05
N LYS A 206 -10.75 -9.19 18.99
CA LYS A 206 -9.78 -8.66 18.00
C LYS A 206 -10.22 -8.78 16.53
N ASN A 207 -11.08 -9.73 16.22
CA ASN A 207 -11.61 -9.94 14.87
C ASN A 207 -12.96 -9.27 14.62
N SER A 208 -13.53 -8.59 15.63
CA SER A 208 -14.81 -7.90 15.47
C SER A 208 -14.70 -6.73 14.49
N ALA A 209 -15.82 -6.33 13.89
CA ALA A 209 -15.85 -5.20 12.97
C ALA A 209 -15.43 -3.90 13.66
N LEU A 210 -15.75 -3.71 14.95
CA LEU A 210 -15.24 -2.58 15.73
C LEU A 210 -13.72 -2.63 15.84
N SER A 211 -13.16 -3.80 16.14
CA SER A 211 -11.72 -3.96 16.29
C SER A 211 -10.98 -3.67 15.00
N GLN A 212 -11.47 -4.14 13.85
CA GLN A 212 -10.90 -3.82 12.55
C GLN A 212 -11.07 -2.33 12.21
N THR A 213 -12.20 -1.73 12.57
CA THR A 213 -12.45 -0.29 12.38
C THR A 213 -11.48 0.57 13.18
N ILE A 214 -11.24 0.24 14.44
CA ILE A 214 -10.28 0.97 15.30
C ILE A 214 -8.85 0.75 14.81
N ASP A 215 -8.49 -0.44 14.36
CA ASP A 215 -7.17 -0.75 13.82
C ASP A 215 -6.83 0.13 12.61
N GLU A 216 -7.71 0.13 11.61
CA GLU A 216 -7.55 0.97 10.42
C GLU A 216 -7.55 2.46 10.75
N GLY A 217 -8.50 2.88 11.60
CA GLY A 217 -8.59 4.27 12.02
C GLY A 217 -7.39 4.72 12.83
N PHE A 218 -6.82 3.85 13.65
CA PHE A 218 -5.60 4.15 14.40
C PHE A 218 -4.37 4.21 13.48
N ALA A 219 -4.27 3.37 12.48
CA ALA A 219 -3.21 3.44 11.49
C ALA A 219 -3.28 4.75 10.68
N CYS A 220 -4.50 5.20 10.32
CA CYS A 220 -4.71 6.54 9.73
C CYS A 220 -4.31 7.67 10.68
N TYR A 221 -4.68 7.57 11.97
CA TYR A 221 -4.32 8.57 12.97
C TYR A 221 -2.81 8.60 13.22
N PHE A 222 -2.17 7.43 13.26
CA PHE A 222 -0.70 7.33 13.33
C PHE A 222 -0.03 8.00 12.12
N THR A 223 -0.57 7.82 10.92
CA THR A 223 -0.09 8.52 9.71
C THR A 223 -0.17 10.04 9.91
N TYR A 224 -1.27 10.56 10.45
CA TYR A 224 -1.41 11.99 10.77
C TYR A 224 -0.32 12.48 11.75
N ILE A 225 -0.07 11.72 12.82
CA ILE A 225 1.01 12.01 13.77
C ILE A 225 2.39 11.86 13.14
N PHE A 226 2.58 10.84 12.30
CA PHE A 226 3.84 10.58 11.61
C PHE A 226 4.28 11.78 10.76
N PHE A 227 3.35 12.51 10.17
CA PHE A 227 3.62 13.74 9.44
C PHE A 227 3.58 15.00 10.30
N ASP A 228 3.68 14.85 11.63
CA ASP A 228 3.64 15.98 12.59
C ASP A 228 2.41 16.88 12.39
N LYS A 229 1.30 16.30 11.91
CA LYS A 229 0.05 16.99 11.54
C LYS A 229 0.21 18.04 10.43
N ASN A 230 1.26 17.93 9.60
CA ASN A 230 1.47 18.80 8.44
C ASN A 230 0.67 18.35 7.19
N ILE A 231 -0.04 17.24 7.27
CA ILE A 231 -1.05 16.83 6.33
C ILE A 231 -2.44 17.05 6.93
N THR A 232 -3.46 17.12 6.13
CA THR A 232 -4.84 17.22 6.62
C THR A 232 -5.33 15.86 7.13
N GLU A 233 -6.38 15.87 7.96
CA GLU A 233 -6.99 14.63 8.45
C GLU A 233 -7.52 13.77 7.32
N TYR A 234 -8.14 14.38 6.31
CA TYR A 234 -8.64 13.64 5.14
C TYR A 234 -7.52 13.05 4.29
N GLU A 235 -6.35 13.70 4.19
CA GLU A 235 -5.18 13.10 3.55
C GLU A 235 -4.59 11.94 4.35
N ALA A 236 -4.72 11.95 5.68
CA ALA A 236 -4.29 10.84 6.52
C ALA A 236 -5.20 9.62 6.41
N VAL A 237 -6.49 9.83 6.11
CA VAL A 237 -7.45 8.75 5.90
C VAL A 237 -7.47 8.38 4.41
N GLU A 238 -6.56 7.49 4.01
CA GLU A 238 -6.46 6.93 2.66
C GLU A 238 -6.41 7.97 1.52
N ASN A 239 -5.78 9.12 1.80
CA ASN A 239 -5.69 10.24 0.85
C ASN A 239 -7.07 10.67 0.31
N MET A 240 -8.05 10.67 1.19
CA MET A 240 -9.42 11.05 0.89
C MET A 240 -9.50 12.49 0.35
N SER A 241 -10.44 12.76 -0.53
CA SER A 241 -10.72 14.13 -0.96
C SER A 241 -11.40 14.92 0.16
N LYS A 242 -11.25 16.25 0.14
CA LYS A 242 -12.02 17.11 1.06
C LYS A 242 -13.53 16.95 0.88
N GLN A 243 -14.00 16.75 -0.35
CA GLN A 243 -15.42 16.52 -0.63
C GLN A 243 -15.94 15.25 0.04
N ASP A 244 -15.18 14.16 -0.03
CA ASP A 244 -15.54 12.89 0.61
C ASP A 244 -15.52 13.03 2.14
N TRP A 245 -14.54 13.72 2.68
CA TRP A 245 -14.47 14.04 4.10
C TRP A 245 -15.68 14.83 4.58
N ASP A 246 -16.05 15.89 3.87
CA ASP A 246 -17.22 16.73 4.21
C ASP A 246 -18.53 15.93 4.14
N TRP A 247 -18.62 14.97 3.21
CA TRP A 247 -19.75 14.04 3.14
C TRP A 247 -19.85 13.20 4.41
N PHE A 248 -18.73 12.62 4.86
CA PHE A 248 -18.67 11.83 6.09
C PHE A 248 -19.04 12.68 7.32
N ILE A 249 -18.48 13.86 7.47
CA ILE A 249 -18.79 14.76 8.59
C ILE A 249 -20.29 15.11 8.62
N LYS A 250 -20.88 15.42 7.47
CA LYS A 250 -22.31 15.72 7.37
C LYS A 250 -23.20 14.56 7.82
N ASN A 251 -22.76 13.33 7.56
CA ASN A 251 -23.54 12.12 7.84
C ASN A 251 -23.07 11.38 9.11
N GLU A 252 -22.17 11.95 9.91
CA GLU A 252 -21.47 11.30 11.04
C GLU A 252 -22.43 10.62 12.02
N LYS A 253 -23.48 11.32 12.42
CA LYS A 253 -24.49 10.81 13.35
C LYS A 253 -25.22 9.58 12.79
N GLU A 254 -25.64 9.65 11.54
CA GLU A 254 -26.36 8.56 10.88
C GLU A 254 -25.48 7.35 10.66
N ILE A 255 -24.22 7.59 10.24
CA ILE A 255 -23.21 6.56 10.04
C ILE A 255 -23.02 5.78 11.34
N PHE A 256 -22.72 6.47 12.44
CA PHE A 256 -22.49 5.80 13.71
C PHE A 256 -23.71 4.99 14.16
N LYS A 257 -24.89 5.57 14.12
CA LYS A 257 -26.12 4.88 14.56
C LYS A 257 -26.42 3.61 13.76
N LYS A 258 -26.24 3.64 12.44
CA LYS A 258 -26.47 2.48 11.57
C LYS A 258 -25.37 1.43 11.69
N THR A 259 -24.10 1.85 11.83
CA THR A 259 -22.97 0.91 11.86
C THR A 259 -22.78 0.25 13.24
N LYS A 260 -23.24 0.87 14.30
CA LYS A 260 -23.09 0.34 15.68
C LYS A 260 -23.62 -1.10 15.85
N SER A 261 -24.70 -1.45 15.14
CA SER A 261 -25.26 -2.80 15.17
C SER A 261 -24.33 -3.89 14.63
N TYR A 262 -23.31 -3.51 13.86
CA TYR A 262 -22.34 -4.42 13.28
C TYR A 262 -21.03 -4.52 14.09
N PHE A 263 -20.86 -3.74 15.14
CA PHE A 263 -19.59 -3.65 15.88
C PHE A 263 -19.09 -5.01 16.43
N SER A 264 -20.00 -5.87 16.87
CA SER A 264 -19.67 -7.21 17.37
C SER A 264 -19.59 -8.29 16.29
N ASP A 265 -19.88 -7.96 15.03
CA ASP A 265 -19.82 -8.91 13.92
C ASP A 265 -18.39 -9.36 13.67
N LEU A 266 -18.16 -10.67 13.65
CA LEU A 266 -16.85 -11.29 13.40
C LEU A 266 -16.61 -11.58 11.93
N SER A 267 -17.60 -11.35 11.06
CA SER A 267 -17.45 -11.51 9.62
C SER A 267 -16.67 -10.34 9.02
N GLY A 268 -15.59 -10.62 8.33
CA GLY A 268 -14.91 -9.61 7.50
C GLY A 268 -15.74 -9.09 6.32
N ASN A 269 -16.90 -9.69 6.05
CA ASN A 269 -17.82 -9.31 4.98
C ASN A 269 -19.13 -8.75 5.53
N ASN A 270 -19.07 -7.70 6.32
CA ASN A 270 -20.24 -7.01 6.87
C ASN A 270 -20.38 -5.58 6.31
N PRO A 271 -21.55 -4.94 6.45
CA PRO A 271 -21.82 -3.61 5.88
C PRO A 271 -20.89 -2.49 6.37
N LEU A 272 -20.35 -2.56 7.57
CA LEU A 272 -19.41 -1.57 8.08
C LEU A 272 -18.05 -1.68 7.36
N LEU A 273 -17.51 -2.89 7.25
CA LEU A 273 -16.17 -3.13 6.67
C LEU A 273 -16.19 -3.17 5.13
N ARG A 274 -17.33 -3.49 4.53
CA ARG A 274 -17.50 -3.67 3.08
C ARG A 274 -18.71 -2.90 2.56
N ASN A 275 -18.82 -1.61 2.93
CA ASN A 275 -19.92 -0.77 2.44
C ASN A 275 -19.98 -0.69 0.92
N ASP A 276 -18.85 -0.80 0.23
CA ASP A 276 -18.75 -0.87 -1.24
C ASP A 276 -19.57 -2.03 -1.84
N ARG A 277 -19.71 -3.14 -1.10
CA ARG A 277 -20.49 -4.32 -1.50
C ARG A 277 -21.92 -4.27 -0.99
N HIS A 278 -22.09 -3.97 0.29
CA HIS A 278 -23.39 -4.05 0.97
C HIS A 278 -24.27 -2.81 0.77
N LYS A 279 -23.68 -1.69 0.35
CA LYS A 279 -24.40 -0.43 0.11
C LYS A 279 -25.27 0.05 1.27
N LEU A 280 -24.81 -0.14 2.51
CA LEU A 280 -25.48 0.43 3.70
C LEU A 280 -25.63 1.94 3.56
N PHE A 281 -24.65 2.58 2.97
CA PHE A 281 -24.65 3.97 2.51
C PHE A 281 -24.22 3.97 1.04
N PRO A 282 -25.19 3.94 0.07
CA PRO A 282 -24.87 3.85 -1.36
C PRO A 282 -23.97 4.98 -1.87
N GLU A 283 -24.13 6.18 -1.30
CA GLU A 283 -23.39 7.38 -1.67
C GLU A 283 -22.12 7.61 -0.86
N ALA A 284 -21.83 6.73 0.13
CA ALA A 284 -20.62 6.87 0.92
C ALA A 284 -19.39 6.70 0.05
N PRO A 285 -18.39 7.56 0.21
CA PRO A 285 -17.07 7.30 -0.32
C PRO A 285 -16.52 5.95 0.19
N LYS A 286 -15.46 5.45 -0.47
CA LYS A 286 -14.74 4.28 0.05
C LYS A 286 -14.17 4.57 1.43
N THR A 287 -13.79 3.53 2.16
CA THR A 287 -13.08 3.66 3.44
C THR A 287 -13.93 4.15 4.63
N LEU A 288 -15.22 3.80 4.65
CA LEU A 288 -16.13 4.18 5.73
C LEU A 288 -15.61 3.77 7.12
N ASN A 289 -15.13 2.54 7.26
CA ASN A 289 -14.56 2.03 8.53
C ASN A 289 -13.26 2.76 8.92
N TYR A 290 -12.38 3.09 7.99
CA TYR A 290 -11.15 3.86 8.22
C TYR A 290 -11.48 5.24 8.79
N TRP A 291 -12.41 5.93 8.15
CA TRP A 291 -12.86 7.24 8.60
C TRP A 291 -13.51 7.17 9.98
N LEU A 292 -14.42 6.23 10.21
CA LEU A 292 -15.10 6.09 11.51
C LEU A 292 -14.10 5.79 12.63
N GLY A 293 -13.18 4.87 12.40
CA GLY A 293 -12.12 4.54 13.35
C GLY A 293 -11.22 5.74 13.64
N PHE A 294 -10.82 6.49 12.62
CA PHE A 294 -10.06 7.73 12.78
C PHE A 294 -10.79 8.75 13.66
N ARG A 295 -12.10 8.94 13.44
CA ARG A 295 -12.92 9.85 14.25
C ARG A 295 -12.98 9.43 15.72
N ILE A 296 -13.19 8.15 16.00
CA ILE A 296 -13.22 7.62 17.37
C ILE A 296 -11.85 7.83 18.05
N VAL A 297 -10.75 7.49 17.37
CA VAL A 297 -9.39 7.70 17.87
C VAL A 297 -9.11 9.20 18.10
N SER A 298 -9.53 10.07 17.18
CA SER A 298 -9.37 11.52 17.33
C SER A 298 -10.08 12.04 18.58
N LYS A 299 -11.31 11.58 18.85
CA LYS A 299 -12.05 11.97 20.07
C LYS A 299 -11.38 11.46 21.35
N TYR A 300 -10.81 10.27 21.32
CA TYR A 300 -9.99 9.78 22.42
C TYR A 300 -8.82 10.74 22.70
N VAL A 301 -8.08 11.13 21.67
CA VAL A 301 -6.91 12.01 21.82
C VAL A 301 -7.31 13.46 22.17
N GLU A 302 -8.42 13.95 21.64
CA GLU A 302 -8.98 15.26 22.06
C GLU A 302 -9.25 15.30 23.56
N LYS A 303 -9.80 14.23 24.11
CA LYS A 303 -10.15 14.11 25.53
C LYS A 303 -8.93 13.98 26.45
N TYR A 304 -7.96 13.13 26.09
CA TYR A 304 -6.83 12.78 26.97
C TYR A 304 -5.54 13.53 26.64
N GLY A 305 -5.53 14.35 25.57
CA GLY A 305 -4.40 15.17 25.17
C GLY A 305 -3.52 14.54 24.11
N LYS A 306 -2.72 15.40 23.46
CA LYS A 306 -2.01 15.10 22.19
C LYS A 306 -1.08 13.88 22.17
N ASN A 307 -0.63 13.42 23.33
CA ASN A 307 0.29 12.27 23.43
C ASN A 307 -0.42 10.96 23.79
N SER A 308 -1.73 11.01 24.12
CA SER A 308 -2.50 9.85 24.57
C SER A 308 -2.75 8.81 23.48
N TRP A 309 -2.52 9.16 22.20
CA TRP A 309 -2.55 8.19 21.13
C TRP A 309 -1.64 6.97 21.40
N LYS A 310 -0.56 7.13 22.16
CA LYS A 310 0.34 6.02 22.53
C LYS A 310 -0.30 5.02 23.49
N ASP A 311 -1.30 5.45 24.24
CA ASP A 311 -2.01 4.57 25.18
C ASP A 311 -2.92 3.59 24.43
N ILE A 312 -3.36 3.95 23.21
CA ILE A 312 -4.22 3.11 22.37
C ILE A 312 -3.58 1.75 22.09
N TYR A 313 -2.25 1.67 21.98
CA TYR A 313 -1.58 0.38 21.81
C TYR A 313 -1.88 -0.64 22.92
N LYS A 314 -2.35 -0.20 24.07
CA LYS A 314 -2.65 -1.05 25.24
C LYS A 314 -4.14 -1.22 25.49
N LEU A 315 -4.99 -0.63 24.66
CA LEU A 315 -6.44 -0.64 24.81
C LEU A 315 -7.08 -1.58 23.80
N THR A 316 -8.14 -2.26 24.22
CA THR A 316 -9.05 -2.94 23.29
C THR A 316 -9.84 -1.91 22.48
N ALA A 317 -10.36 -2.31 21.34
CA ALA A 317 -11.20 -1.42 20.51
C ALA A 317 -12.44 -0.92 21.28
N LYS A 318 -13.02 -1.78 22.10
CA LYS A 318 -14.14 -1.42 22.97
C LYS A 318 -13.74 -0.34 23.99
N GLU A 319 -12.59 -0.49 24.64
CA GLU A 319 -12.08 0.53 25.57
C GLU A 319 -11.78 1.86 24.88
N VAL A 320 -11.25 1.84 23.65
CA VAL A 320 -11.03 3.08 22.86
C VAL A 320 -12.36 3.76 22.59
N LEU A 321 -13.38 3.03 22.13
CA LEU A 321 -14.72 3.59 21.89
C LEU A 321 -15.34 4.16 23.17
N GLU A 322 -15.36 3.40 24.26
CA GLU A 322 -15.95 3.83 25.53
C GLU A 322 -15.23 5.05 26.10
N LYS A 323 -13.90 5.02 26.15
CA LYS A 323 -13.08 6.11 26.73
C LYS A 323 -13.09 7.37 25.87
N SER A 324 -13.32 7.26 24.56
CA SER A 324 -13.40 8.42 23.67
C SER A 324 -14.63 9.29 23.89
N ASP A 325 -15.65 8.81 24.62
CA ASP A 325 -16.99 9.41 24.73
C ASP A 325 -17.64 9.69 23.36
N TYR A 326 -17.26 8.91 22.34
CA TYR A 326 -17.74 9.14 20.98
C TYR A 326 -19.26 9.01 20.84
N GLU A 327 -19.88 8.07 21.58
CA GLU A 327 -21.34 7.93 21.60
C GLU A 327 -22.01 9.19 22.16
N GLN A 328 -21.51 9.72 23.27
CA GLN A 328 -22.05 10.96 23.87
C GLN A 328 -21.86 12.17 22.97
N TYR A 329 -20.74 12.21 22.21
CA TYR A 329 -20.52 13.22 21.19
C TYR A 329 -21.57 13.12 20.08
N ILE A 330 -21.81 11.92 19.55
CA ILE A 330 -22.82 11.68 18.50
C ILE A 330 -24.24 12.06 18.94
N ASP A 331 -24.59 11.82 20.21
CA ASP A 331 -25.92 12.17 20.72
C ASP A 331 -26.15 13.68 20.78
N LYS A 332 -25.08 14.46 20.89
CA LYS A 332 -25.13 15.94 20.93
C LYS A 332 -25.12 16.58 19.54
N LEU A 333 -24.76 15.87 18.46
CA LEU A 333 -24.90 16.33 17.09
C LEU A 333 -26.39 16.41 16.67
#